data_3a4f1252ef9643d9659d44c41354d6f9
#
_entry.id   3a4f1252ef9643d9659d44c41354d6f9
#
_cell.length_a   1.000
_cell.length_b   1.000
_cell.length_c   1.000
_cell.angle_alpha   90.00
_cell.angle_beta   90.00
_cell.angle_gamma   90.00
#
_symmetry.space_group_name_H-M   'P 1'
#
loop_
_entity.id
_entity.type
_entity.pdbx_description
1 polymer ?
#
loop_
_entity_poly.entity_id
_entity_poly.type
_entity_poly.pdbx_seq_one_letter_code
_entity_poly.pdbx_strand_id
1 'polypeptide(L)'
;MSYVLAIDQGTTSTRAIIFDENFKIVTSSQKEIEQFFPFPGWVEHDLEEIYSTVIDTVRDAVKKAKISSRDILSIGITNQRETTVLWNNETGKPVSRAIVWQDRRTSDFCNELKKRGKERSYQEKTGLLIDPYFSATKVKWLLDKHDPQRTMANSGKLLFGTIDCYLIWRLTNKKSHLTDITNASRTMLFNIKSLEWDDDILSDLNVPKKILPSVKECADDFGEIDSDIFGSPIPINGVAGDQQAATIGQACFQKGMIKSTYGTGCFALLNTGDQFVISKNKLLSTIAYKIDGNICYALEGSIFIAGAVVQWLRDSINIIDKADQVGDLALKAKDQNIYFVPAFTGL
;
A
#
# COMPACT_ATOMS: atom_id res chain seq x y z
N MET A 1 -7.75 1.27 31.61
CA MET A 1 -7.77 2.12 30.38
C MET A 1 -7.51 1.19 29.22
N SER A 2 -8.26 1.38 28.18
CA SER A 2 -8.14 0.56 26.98
C SER A 2 -7.48 1.36 25.87
N TYR A 3 -6.63 0.70 25.06
CA TYR A 3 -5.86 1.36 24.01
C TYR A 3 -6.11 0.70 22.67
N VAL A 4 -5.89 1.46 21.61
CA VAL A 4 -5.83 0.95 20.23
C VAL A 4 -4.43 1.22 19.68
N LEU A 5 -3.86 0.23 19.01
CA LEU A 5 -2.57 0.33 18.35
C LEU A 5 -2.78 0.44 16.84
N ALA A 6 -2.17 1.44 16.22
CA ALA A 6 -2.07 1.57 14.77
C ALA A 6 -0.65 1.27 14.30
N ILE A 7 -0.53 0.41 13.29
CA ILE A 7 0.73 0.12 12.58
C ILE A 7 0.64 0.76 11.21
N ASP A 8 1.56 1.69 10.92
CA ASP A 8 1.70 2.35 9.62
C ASP A 8 3.01 1.90 8.97
N GLN A 9 2.91 1.00 8.01
CA GLN A 9 4.05 0.51 7.26
C GLN A 9 4.18 1.27 5.94
N GLY A 10 4.91 2.37 5.95
CA GLY A 10 5.14 3.24 4.80
C GLY A 10 6.29 2.80 3.90
N THR A 11 6.57 3.59 2.86
CA THR A 11 7.64 3.31 1.89
C THR A 11 9.03 3.47 2.48
N THR A 12 9.22 4.42 3.40
CA THR A 12 10.54 4.75 3.96
C THR A 12 10.68 4.44 5.43
N SER A 13 9.58 4.10 6.11
CA SER A 13 9.60 3.83 7.55
C SER A 13 8.38 3.05 8.00
N THR A 14 8.53 2.37 9.13
CA THR A 14 7.43 1.77 9.89
C THR A 14 7.17 2.61 11.12
N ARG A 15 5.90 2.85 11.44
CA ARG A 15 5.46 3.59 12.63
C ARG A 15 4.42 2.78 13.41
N ALA A 16 4.52 2.79 14.74
CA ALA A 16 3.49 2.31 15.65
C ALA A 16 3.00 3.47 16.49
N ILE A 17 1.66 3.64 16.59
CA ILE A 17 1.02 4.71 17.34
C ILE A 17 0.00 4.09 18.28
N ILE A 18 0.03 4.49 19.57
CA ILE A 18 -0.93 4.06 20.57
C ILE A 18 -1.89 5.22 20.85
N PHE A 19 -3.18 4.92 20.75
CA PHE A 19 -4.29 5.84 21.05
C PHE A 19 -5.02 5.40 22.31
N ASP A 20 -5.48 6.38 23.09
CA ASP A 20 -6.40 6.15 24.21
C ASP A 20 -7.87 6.02 23.74
N GLU A 21 -8.78 5.82 24.67
CA GLU A 21 -10.23 5.69 24.43
C GLU A 21 -10.89 6.96 23.84
N ASN A 22 -10.20 8.11 23.87
CA ASN A 22 -10.63 9.38 23.28
C ASN A 22 -9.93 9.66 21.93
N PHE A 23 -9.27 8.66 21.34
CA PHE A 23 -8.47 8.76 20.11
C PHE A 23 -7.31 9.77 20.19
N LYS A 24 -6.83 10.09 21.41
CA LYS A 24 -5.62 10.90 21.58
C LYS A 24 -4.39 10.04 21.49
N ILE A 25 -3.37 10.55 20.83
CA ILE A 25 -2.06 9.87 20.74
C ILE A 25 -1.42 9.88 22.13
N VAL A 26 -1.20 8.70 22.67
CA VAL A 26 -0.46 8.45 23.91
C VAL A 26 1.04 8.46 23.65
N THR A 27 1.45 7.76 22.60
CA THR A 27 2.85 7.66 22.19
C THR A 27 2.97 7.17 20.76
N SER A 28 4.15 7.36 20.19
CA SER A 28 4.52 6.78 18.91
C SER A 28 5.98 6.32 18.89
N SER A 29 6.25 5.35 18.01
CA SER A 29 7.60 4.90 17.68
C SER A 29 7.72 4.74 16.19
N GLN A 30 8.88 5.11 15.63
CA GLN A 30 9.14 5.04 14.20
C GLN A 30 10.55 4.51 13.95
N LYS A 31 10.71 3.72 12.89
CA LYS A 31 11.99 3.20 12.42
C LYS A 31 12.03 3.26 10.90
N GLU A 32 13.11 3.77 10.34
CA GLU A 32 13.35 3.79 8.90
C GLU A 32 13.63 2.39 8.37
N ILE A 33 13.32 2.16 7.08
CA ILE A 33 13.63 0.95 6.33
C ILE A 33 14.49 1.29 5.12
N GLU A 34 15.39 0.38 4.77
CA GLU A 34 16.28 0.53 3.62
C GLU A 34 15.52 0.30 2.31
N GLN A 35 15.81 1.15 1.32
CA GLN A 35 15.35 0.98 -0.05
C GLN A 35 16.51 0.51 -0.93
N PHE A 36 16.28 -0.52 -1.73
CA PHE A 36 17.28 -1.09 -2.63
C PHE A 36 16.95 -0.72 -4.07
N PHE A 37 17.97 -0.28 -4.80
CA PHE A 37 17.88 0.13 -6.21
C PHE A 37 18.86 -0.71 -7.06
N PRO A 38 18.61 -2.02 -7.25
CA PRO A 38 19.57 -2.91 -7.88
C PRO A 38 19.84 -2.62 -9.36
N PHE A 39 18.87 -2.03 -10.06
CA PHE A 39 18.98 -1.63 -11.46
C PHE A 39 18.20 -0.32 -11.70
N PRO A 40 18.46 0.43 -12.80
CA PRO A 40 17.68 1.62 -13.14
C PRO A 40 16.16 1.32 -13.18
N GLY A 41 15.38 2.08 -12.44
CA GLY A 41 13.93 1.93 -12.34
C GLY A 41 13.45 0.78 -11.45
N TRP A 42 14.34 0.02 -10.81
CA TRP A 42 13.98 -1.01 -9.85
C TRP A 42 14.00 -0.46 -8.43
N VAL A 43 12.98 -0.81 -7.65
CA VAL A 43 12.88 -0.43 -6.24
C VAL A 43 12.41 -1.64 -5.44
N GLU A 44 13.17 -2.02 -4.42
CA GLU A 44 12.92 -3.22 -3.62
C GLU A 44 13.01 -2.93 -2.13
N HIS A 45 12.27 -3.72 -1.32
CA HIS A 45 12.40 -3.74 0.13
C HIS A 45 12.71 -5.14 0.65
N ASP A 46 13.46 -5.20 1.76
CA ASP A 46 13.65 -6.44 2.50
C ASP A 46 12.44 -6.69 3.40
N LEU A 47 11.81 -7.86 3.27
CA LEU A 47 10.60 -8.21 4.00
C LEU A 47 10.87 -8.58 5.47
N GLU A 48 12.05 -9.11 5.76
CA GLU A 48 12.42 -9.39 7.15
C GLU A 48 12.73 -8.09 7.90
N GLU A 49 13.31 -7.10 7.22
CA GLU A 49 13.48 -5.76 7.79
C GLU A 49 12.12 -5.10 8.06
N ILE A 50 11.18 -5.14 7.08
CA ILE A 50 9.82 -4.63 7.28
C ILE A 50 9.18 -5.29 8.50
N TYR A 51 9.21 -6.63 8.58
CA TYR A 51 8.61 -7.36 9.70
C TYR A 51 9.29 -7.02 11.03
N SER A 52 10.64 -7.00 11.07
CA SER A 52 11.38 -6.68 12.30
C SER A 52 11.10 -5.25 12.78
N THR A 53 11.02 -4.28 11.86
CA THR A 53 10.68 -2.89 12.22
C THR A 53 9.27 -2.74 12.77
N VAL A 54 8.29 -3.53 12.29
CA VAL A 54 6.95 -3.61 12.89
C VAL A 54 7.05 -4.09 14.34
N ILE A 55 7.74 -5.20 14.58
CA ILE A 55 7.91 -5.76 15.94
C ILE A 55 8.61 -4.76 16.88
N ASP A 56 9.69 -4.16 16.40
CA ASP A 56 10.50 -3.21 17.18
C ASP A 56 9.72 -1.95 17.55
N THR A 57 9.01 -1.35 16.58
CA THR A 57 8.24 -0.12 16.81
C THR A 57 7.05 -0.37 17.73
N VAL A 58 6.36 -1.50 17.61
CA VAL A 58 5.27 -1.85 18.52
C VAL A 58 5.80 -2.04 19.95
N ARG A 59 6.88 -2.82 20.12
CA ARG A 59 7.48 -3.04 21.45
C ARG A 59 7.96 -1.74 22.10
N ASP A 60 8.58 -0.87 21.32
CA ASP A 60 9.06 0.42 21.81
C ASP A 60 7.87 1.36 22.17
N ALA A 61 6.81 1.40 21.35
CA ALA A 61 5.62 2.17 21.67
C ALA A 61 4.93 1.69 22.96
N VAL A 62 4.73 0.38 23.12
CA VAL A 62 4.16 -0.21 24.34
C VAL A 62 5.00 0.13 25.58
N LYS A 63 6.33 -0.01 25.46
CA LYS A 63 7.27 0.35 26.54
C LYS A 63 7.20 1.84 26.89
N LYS A 64 7.17 2.74 25.91
CA LYS A 64 7.06 4.20 26.11
C LYS A 64 5.74 4.59 26.75
N ALA A 65 4.65 3.93 26.35
CA ALA A 65 3.33 4.14 26.95
C ALA A 65 3.22 3.61 28.40
N LYS A 66 4.17 2.75 28.83
CA LYS A 66 4.17 2.07 30.13
C LYS A 66 2.88 1.26 30.37
N ILE A 67 2.38 0.61 29.32
CA ILE A 67 1.21 -0.26 29.34
C ILE A 67 1.58 -1.72 29.07
N SER A 68 0.65 -2.63 29.33
CA SER A 68 0.76 -4.03 28.92
C SER A 68 0.13 -4.23 27.55
N SER A 69 0.61 -5.23 26.80
CA SER A 69 -0.06 -5.67 25.55
C SER A 69 -1.52 -6.09 25.77
N ARG A 70 -1.86 -6.54 27.00
CA ARG A 70 -3.24 -6.88 27.41
C ARG A 70 -4.18 -5.67 27.50
N ASP A 71 -3.63 -4.47 27.59
CA ASP A 71 -4.42 -3.22 27.62
C ASP A 71 -4.79 -2.75 26.20
N ILE A 72 -4.22 -3.39 25.16
CA ILE A 72 -4.50 -3.08 23.74
C ILE A 72 -5.70 -3.92 23.31
N LEU A 73 -6.82 -3.23 23.00
CA LEU A 73 -8.07 -3.88 22.60
C LEU A 73 -8.02 -4.39 21.15
N SER A 74 -7.34 -3.66 20.27
CA SER A 74 -7.32 -3.96 18.85
C SER A 74 -6.14 -3.29 18.17
N ILE A 75 -5.78 -3.86 17.01
CA ILE A 75 -4.76 -3.33 16.12
C ILE A 75 -5.39 -2.97 14.78
N GLY A 76 -5.03 -1.77 14.28
CA GLY A 76 -5.24 -1.37 12.89
C GLY A 76 -3.91 -1.41 12.13
N ILE A 77 -3.93 -1.90 10.90
CA ILE A 77 -2.78 -1.93 9.99
C ILE A 77 -3.08 -1.06 8.78
N THR A 78 -2.18 -0.13 8.50
CA THR A 78 -2.14 0.57 7.22
C THR A 78 -0.76 0.42 6.58
N ASN A 79 -0.71 0.47 5.25
CA ASN A 79 0.51 0.11 4.53
C ASN A 79 0.65 0.88 3.22
N GLN A 80 1.90 0.99 2.75
CA GLN A 80 2.21 1.34 1.38
C GLN A 80 1.49 0.36 0.43
N ARG A 81 0.68 0.90 -0.48
CA ARG A 81 -0.15 0.09 -1.38
C ARG A 81 0.69 -0.52 -2.51
N GLU A 82 0.14 -1.46 -3.25
CA GLU A 82 0.65 -2.08 -4.49
C GLU A 82 2.00 -2.79 -4.38
N THR A 83 2.77 -2.57 -3.32
CA THR A 83 4.04 -3.27 -3.10
C THR A 83 3.78 -4.77 -3.03
N THR A 84 4.47 -5.51 -3.89
CA THR A 84 4.13 -6.88 -4.25
C THR A 84 5.07 -7.89 -3.60
N VAL A 85 4.49 -8.88 -2.95
CA VAL A 85 5.18 -9.94 -2.24
C VAL A 85 4.75 -11.31 -2.76
N LEU A 86 5.70 -12.21 -2.93
CA LEU A 86 5.47 -13.63 -3.19
C LEU A 86 6.35 -14.44 -2.23
N TRP A 87 5.75 -15.36 -1.46
CA TRP A 87 6.49 -16.14 -0.46
C TRP A 87 6.05 -17.60 -0.41
N ASN A 88 6.91 -18.44 0.14
CA ASN A 88 6.62 -19.85 0.34
C ASN A 88 5.73 -20.03 1.58
N ASN A 89 4.57 -20.68 1.39
CA ASN A 89 3.56 -20.89 2.45
C ASN A 89 4.07 -21.78 3.60
N GLU A 90 4.94 -22.75 3.33
CA GLU A 90 5.43 -23.68 4.34
C GLU A 90 6.54 -23.03 5.21
N THR A 91 7.53 -22.42 4.53
CA THR A 91 8.70 -21.87 5.19
C THR A 91 8.55 -20.43 5.64
N GLY A 92 7.67 -19.66 5.02
CA GLY A 92 7.53 -18.22 5.21
C GLY A 92 8.58 -17.39 4.47
N LYS A 93 9.52 -18.04 3.77
CA LYS A 93 10.59 -17.33 3.07
C LYS A 93 10.05 -16.66 1.80
N PRO A 94 10.30 -15.35 1.63
CA PRO A 94 10.03 -14.67 0.36
C PRO A 94 10.86 -15.29 -0.77
N VAL A 95 10.31 -15.33 -1.99
CA VAL A 95 11.04 -15.81 -3.18
C VAL A 95 12.06 -14.77 -3.65
N SER A 96 11.84 -13.50 -3.32
CA SER A 96 12.72 -12.37 -3.56
C SER A 96 12.36 -11.21 -2.62
N ARG A 97 13.10 -10.12 -2.67
CA ARG A 97 12.68 -8.87 -2.05
C ARG A 97 11.32 -8.42 -2.59
N ALA A 98 10.56 -7.67 -1.80
CA ALA A 98 9.30 -7.06 -2.24
C ALA A 98 9.56 -6.08 -3.38
N ILE A 99 8.72 -6.12 -4.42
CA ILE A 99 8.76 -5.14 -5.51
C ILE A 99 7.88 -3.96 -5.14
N VAL A 100 8.52 -2.79 -4.92
CA VAL A 100 7.85 -1.58 -4.43
C VAL A 100 6.94 -0.98 -5.50
N TRP A 101 5.93 -0.22 -5.08
CA TRP A 101 4.97 0.46 -5.98
C TRP A 101 5.63 1.41 -6.99
N GLN A 102 6.80 1.97 -6.67
CA GLN A 102 7.58 2.86 -7.54
C GLN A 102 8.35 2.13 -8.65
N ASP A 103 8.47 0.80 -8.54
CA ASP A 103 9.27 -0.02 -9.46
C ASP A 103 8.71 -0.05 -10.87
N ARG A 104 9.58 0.10 -11.87
CA ARG A 104 9.23 0.20 -13.29
C ARG A 104 9.64 -1.02 -14.12
N ARG A 105 10.14 -2.11 -13.50
CA ARG A 105 10.66 -3.30 -14.23
C ARG A 105 9.67 -3.98 -15.17
N THR A 106 8.38 -3.79 -14.96
CA THR A 106 7.33 -4.40 -15.77
C THR A 106 6.74 -3.44 -16.83
N SER A 107 7.38 -2.28 -17.06
CA SER A 107 6.89 -1.26 -18.01
C SER A 107 6.70 -1.81 -19.42
N ASP A 108 7.64 -2.63 -19.91
CA ASP A 108 7.55 -3.19 -21.26
C ASP A 108 6.35 -4.13 -21.39
N PHE A 109 6.10 -4.96 -20.38
CA PHE A 109 4.93 -5.83 -20.37
C PHE A 109 3.61 -5.04 -20.27
N CYS A 110 3.57 -3.95 -19.51
CA CYS A 110 2.43 -3.04 -19.50
C CYS A 110 2.16 -2.44 -20.90
N ASN A 111 3.22 -2.02 -21.60
CA ASN A 111 3.11 -1.50 -22.97
C ASN A 111 2.61 -2.57 -23.95
N GLU A 112 3.04 -3.83 -23.77
CA GLU A 112 2.54 -4.95 -24.57
C GLU A 112 1.03 -5.18 -24.34
N LEU A 113 0.56 -5.19 -23.10
CA LEU A 113 -0.87 -5.30 -22.78
C LEU A 113 -1.69 -4.16 -23.41
N LYS A 114 -1.18 -2.93 -23.36
CA LYS A 114 -1.81 -1.77 -24.03
C LYS A 114 -1.91 -1.95 -25.55
N LYS A 115 -0.82 -2.40 -26.18
CA LYS A 115 -0.80 -2.70 -27.64
C LYS A 115 -1.80 -3.81 -28.00
N ARG A 116 -2.06 -4.77 -27.12
CA ARG A 116 -3.09 -5.80 -27.28
C ARG A 116 -4.52 -5.27 -27.05
N GLY A 117 -4.70 -3.97 -26.78
CA GLY A 117 -6.01 -3.34 -26.56
C GLY A 117 -6.67 -3.66 -25.23
N LYS A 118 -5.93 -4.15 -24.24
CA LYS A 118 -6.49 -4.60 -22.96
C LYS A 118 -6.85 -3.46 -22.00
N GLU A 119 -6.36 -2.24 -22.19
CA GLU A 119 -6.46 -1.15 -21.21
C GLU A 119 -7.90 -0.83 -20.84
N ARG A 120 -8.80 -0.74 -21.83
CA ARG A 120 -10.21 -0.44 -21.56
C ARG A 120 -10.89 -1.52 -20.71
N SER A 121 -10.67 -2.79 -21.04
CA SER A 121 -11.25 -3.91 -20.28
C SER A 121 -10.75 -3.93 -18.84
N TYR A 122 -9.45 -3.71 -18.60
CA TYR A 122 -8.88 -3.63 -17.26
C TYR A 122 -9.45 -2.43 -16.50
N GLN A 123 -9.53 -1.26 -17.13
CA GLN A 123 -10.08 -0.06 -16.48
C GLN A 123 -11.55 -0.23 -16.11
N GLU A 124 -12.38 -0.84 -16.96
CA GLU A 124 -13.80 -1.08 -16.71
C GLU A 124 -14.04 -2.04 -15.53
N LYS A 125 -13.11 -2.95 -15.26
CA LYS A 125 -13.18 -3.93 -14.17
C LYS A 125 -12.53 -3.44 -12.88
N THR A 126 -11.33 -2.90 -12.98
CA THR A 126 -10.50 -2.57 -11.82
C THR A 126 -10.50 -1.08 -11.44
N GLY A 127 -10.97 -0.20 -12.34
CA GLY A 127 -10.86 1.26 -12.20
C GLY A 127 -9.46 1.80 -12.49
N LEU A 128 -8.49 0.94 -12.80
CA LEU A 128 -7.08 1.28 -12.93
C LEU A 128 -6.63 1.26 -14.40
N LEU A 129 -5.67 2.10 -14.73
CA LEU A 129 -4.96 2.03 -15.99
C LEU A 129 -3.90 0.92 -15.94
N ILE A 130 -3.49 0.39 -17.10
CA ILE A 130 -2.38 -0.58 -17.13
C ILE A 130 -1.08 0.17 -16.88
N ASP A 131 -0.48 -0.02 -15.70
CA ASP A 131 0.77 0.62 -15.30
C ASP A 131 1.56 -0.30 -14.37
N PRO A 132 2.91 -0.29 -14.42
CA PRO A 132 3.76 -1.05 -13.49
C PRO A 132 3.61 -0.63 -12.02
N TYR A 133 2.91 0.48 -11.75
CA TYR A 133 2.54 0.89 -10.41
C TYR A 133 1.81 -0.22 -9.64
N PHE A 134 0.87 -0.92 -10.30
CA PHE A 134 -0.01 -1.91 -9.67
C PHE A 134 0.63 -3.30 -9.55
N SER A 135 0.08 -4.15 -8.67
CA SER A 135 0.69 -5.43 -8.31
C SER A 135 0.65 -6.49 -9.42
N ALA A 136 -0.36 -6.46 -10.30
CA ALA A 136 -0.65 -7.53 -11.24
C ALA A 136 0.53 -7.94 -12.13
N THR A 137 1.21 -6.96 -12.75
CA THR A 137 2.34 -7.25 -13.64
C THR A 137 3.58 -7.66 -12.86
N LYS A 138 3.72 -7.21 -11.61
CA LYS A 138 4.81 -7.57 -10.70
C LYS A 138 4.69 -9.03 -10.23
N VAL A 139 3.50 -9.47 -9.80
CA VAL A 139 3.31 -10.87 -9.41
C VAL A 139 3.49 -11.81 -10.59
N LYS A 140 3.01 -11.42 -11.79
CA LYS A 140 3.31 -12.18 -13.01
C LYS A 140 4.82 -12.31 -13.24
N TRP A 141 5.57 -11.21 -13.14
CA TRP A 141 7.02 -11.20 -13.30
C TRP A 141 7.72 -12.10 -12.27
N LEU A 142 7.30 -12.06 -11.00
CA LEU A 142 7.82 -12.93 -9.94
C LEU A 142 7.55 -14.40 -10.25
N LEU A 143 6.34 -14.72 -10.66
CA LEU A 143 5.97 -16.10 -11.04
C LEU A 143 6.74 -16.58 -12.26
N ASP A 144 6.90 -15.74 -13.29
CA ASP A 144 7.66 -16.11 -14.50
C ASP A 144 9.13 -16.41 -14.16
N LYS A 145 9.69 -15.70 -13.20
CA LYS A 145 11.08 -15.87 -12.77
C LYS A 145 11.30 -17.06 -11.82
N HIS A 146 10.38 -17.28 -10.88
CA HIS A 146 10.60 -18.21 -9.76
C HIS A 146 9.76 -19.49 -9.83
N ASP A 147 8.66 -19.47 -10.59
CA ASP A 147 7.75 -20.61 -10.83
C ASP A 147 7.14 -20.55 -12.23
N PRO A 148 7.98 -20.60 -13.30
CA PRO A 148 7.52 -20.40 -14.68
C PRO A 148 6.45 -21.40 -15.11
N GLN A 149 6.44 -22.60 -14.56
CA GLN A 149 5.44 -23.65 -14.83
C GLN A 149 4.21 -23.53 -13.92
N ARG A 150 4.19 -22.57 -12.98
CA ARG A 150 3.13 -22.44 -11.95
C ARG A 150 2.92 -23.68 -11.08
N THR A 151 3.91 -24.53 -10.98
CA THR A 151 3.82 -25.80 -10.22
C THR A 151 3.65 -25.54 -8.73
N MET A 152 4.44 -24.65 -8.17
CA MET A 152 4.35 -24.28 -6.75
C MET A 152 3.09 -23.46 -6.47
N ALA A 153 2.76 -22.53 -7.36
CA ALA A 153 1.56 -21.71 -7.25
C ALA A 153 0.28 -22.56 -7.31
N ASN A 154 0.17 -23.46 -8.28
CA ASN A 154 -0.99 -24.35 -8.42
C ASN A 154 -1.11 -25.36 -7.27
N SER A 155 -0.01 -25.76 -6.63
CA SER A 155 -0.04 -26.64 -5.45
C SER A 155 -0.37 -25.91 -4.15
N GLY A 156 -0.40 -24.55 -4.13
CA GLY A 156 -0.62 -23.73 -2.94
C GLY A 156 0.63 -23.58 -2.06
N LYS A 157 1.81 -23.89 -2.60
CA LYS A 157 3.09 -23.68 -1.90
C LYS A 157 3.58 -22.25 -1.95
N LEU A 158 3.03 -21.43 -2.84
CA LEU A 158 3.27 -19.99 -2.89
C LEU A 158 2.02 -19.23 -2.48
N LEU A 159 2.24 -18.11 -1.81
CA LEU A 159 1.23 -17.12 -1.48
C LEU A 159 1.66 -15.77 -2.05
N PHE A 160 0.69 -15.03 -2.56
CA PHE A 160 0.81 -13.63 -2.99
C PHE A 160 0.12 -12.72 -2.00
N GLY A 161 0.64 -11.51 -1.85
CA GLY A 161 -0.01 -10.42 -1.13
C GLY A 161 0.63 -9.08 -1.35
N THR A 162 -0.02 -8.08 -0.86
CA THR A 162 0.53 -6.76 -0.54
C THR A 162 1.12 -6.78 0.87
N ILE A 163 1.69 -5.68 1.33
CA ILE A 163 2.41 -5.65 2.61
C ILE A 163 1.51 -5.98 3.80
N ASP A 164 0.25 -5.47 3.81
CA ASP A 164 -0.76 -5.83 4.81
C ASP A 164 -0.94 -7.35 4.92
N CYS A 165 -1.14 -8.01 3.78
CA CYS A 165 -1.37 -9.44 3.72
C CYS A 165 -0.17 -10.24 4.29
N TYR A 166 1.06 -9.86 3.92
CA TYR A 166 2.27 -10.48 4.45
C TYR A 166 2.41 -10.26 5.96
N LEU A 167 2.14 -9.04 6.43
CA LEU A 167 2.19 -8.72 7.87
C LEU A 167 1.13 -9.49 8.66
N ILE A 168 -0.13 -9.52 8.20
CA ILE A 168 -1.20 -10.29 8.84
C ILE A 168 -0.79 -11.76 8.93
N TRP A 169 -0.34 -12.35 7.83
CA TRP A 169 0.08 -13.74 7.78
C TRP A 169 1.24 -14.04 8.76
N ARG A 170 2.24 -13.15 8.85
CA ARG A 170 3.37 -13.29 9.80
C ARG A 170 2.93 -13.09 11.25
N LEU A 171 2.15 -12.05 11.53
CA LEU A 171 1.71 -11.68 12.87
C LEU A 171 0.74 -12.71 13.46
N THR A 172 -0.07 -13.36 12.63
CA THR A 172 -1.00 -14.42 13.05
C THR A 172 -0.36 -15.82 13.06
N ASN A 173 0.96 -15.90 12.95
CA ASN A 173 1.69 -17.17 12.88
C ASN A 173 1.15 -18.10 11.78
N LYS A 174 1.03 -17.55 10.56
CA LYS A 174 0.59 -18.24 9.34
C LYS A 174 -0.89 -18.69 9.31
N LYS A 175 -1.72 -18.23 10.26
CA LYS A 175 -3.14 -18.65 10.35
C LYS A 175 -4.05 -17.89 9.39
N SER A 176 -3.72 -16.64 9.05
CA SER A 176 -4.58 -15.75 8.26
C SER A 176 -3.86 -15.26 7.00
N HIS A 177 -4.32 -15.71 5.83
CA HIS A 177 -3.91 -15.18 4.52
C HIS A 177 -5.01 -14.28 3.99
N LEU A 178 -5.04 -13.04 4.46
CA LEU A 178 -6.11 -12.06 4.29
C LEU A 178 -5.55 -10.73 3.80
N THR A 179 -6.37 -9.99 3.07
CA THR A 179 -6.15 -8.59 2.72
C THR A 179 -7.47 -7.83 2.84
N ASP A 180 -7.42 -6.51 2.93
CA ASP A 180 -8.63 -5.71 2.86
C ASP A 180 -8.99 -5.32 1.43
N ILE A 181 -10.23 -4.90 1.25
CA ILE A 181 -10.78 -4.56 -0.05
C ILE A 181 -10.09 -3.34 -0.68
N THR A 182 -9.53 -2.43 0.12
CA THR A 182 -8.82 -1.26 -0.41
C THR A 182 -7.47 -1.65 -0.98
N ASN A 183 -6.70 -2.52 -0.32
CA ASN A 183 -5.46 -3.07 -0.86
C ASN A 183 -5.73 -3.98 -2.07
N ALA A 184 -6.75 -4.85 -2.00
CA ALA A 184 -7.15 -5.68 -3.14
C ALA A 184 -7.47 -4.84 -4.38
N SER A 185 -8.20 -3.73 -4.22
CA SER A 185 -8.56 -2.81 -5.31
C SER A 185 -7.35 -2.19 -6.03
N ARG A 186 -6.18 -2.16 -5.38
CA ARG A 186 -4.93 -1.58 -5.94
C ARG A 186 -4.06 -2.60 -6.66
N THR A 187 -4.44 -3.86 -6.66
CA THR A 187 -3.64 -4.92 -7.28
C THR A 187 -3.74 -4.97 -8.81
N MET A 188 -4.77 -4.39 -9.41
CA MET A 188 -5.17 -4.57 -10.82
C MET A 188 -5.54 -6.04 -11.15
N LEU A 189 -5.80 -6.87 -10.13
CA LEU A 189 -6.31 -8.25 -10.23
C LEU A 189 -7.75 -8.35 -9.74
N PHE A 190 -8.22 -7.34 -9.00
CA PHE A 190 -9.49 -7.33 -8.31
C PHE A 190 -10.53 -6.51 -9.07
N ASN A 191 -11.69 -7.10 -9.32
CA ASN A 191 -12.81 -6.41 -9.96
C ASN A 191 -13.59 -5.64 -8.89
N ILE A 192 -13.51 -4.30 -8.94
CA ILE A 192 -14.11 -3.43 -7.92
C ILE A 192 -15.63 -3.27 -8.07
N LYS A 193 -16.24 -3.87 -9.10
CA LYS A 193 -17.70 -3.91 -9.28
C LYS A 193 -18.31 -5.19 -8.71
N SER A 194 -17.71 -6.36 -9.03
CA SER A 194 -18.15 -7.64 -8.49
C SER A 194 -17.60 -7.90 -7.09
N LEU A 195 -16.56 -7.15 -6.66
CA LEU A 195 -15.85 -7.31 -5.40
C LEU A 195 -15.18 -8.69 -5.25
N GLU A 196 -14.60 -9.17 -6.35
CA GLU A 196 -13.93 -10.46 -6.45
C GLU A 196 -12.64 -10.37 -7.27
N TRP A 197 -11.74 -11.32 -7.10
CA TRP A 197 -10.61 -11.52 -7.98
C TRP A 197 -11.11 -11.85 -9.40
N ASP A 198 -10.64 -11.09 -10.41
CA ASP A 198 -11.15 -11.19 -11.78
C ASP A 198 -10.51 -12.33 -12.54
N ASP A 199 -11.28 -13.39 -12.82
CA ASP A 199 -10.78 -14.60 -13.45
C ASP A 199 -10.24 -14.37 -14.88
N ASP A 200 -10.77 -13.40 -15.64
CA ASP A 200 -10.25 -13.09 -16.97
C ASP A 200 -8.87 -12.44 -16.88
N ILE A 201 -8.69 -11.49 -15.94
CA ILE A 201 -7.39 -10.84 -15.70
C ILE A 201 -6.37 -11.87 -15.19
N LEU A 202 -6.77 -12.72 -14.26
CA LEU A 202 -5.91 -13.78 -13.75
C LEU A 202 -5.47 -14.73 -14.86
N SER A 203 -6.38 -15.10 -15.74
CA SER A 203 -6.08 -15.94 -16.93
C SER A 203 -5.15 -15.23 -17.91
N ASP A 204 -5.42 -13.97 -18.25
CA ASP A 204 -4.57 -13.16 -19.13
C ASP A 204 -3.11 -13.06 -18.64
N LEU A 205 -2.92 -13.01 -17.33
CA LEU A 205 -1.62 -12.88 -16.69
C LEU A 205 -1.01 -14.22 -16.27
N ASN A 206 -1.73 -15.32 -16.43
CA ASN A 206 -1.35 -16.64 -15.95
C ASN A 206 -0.98 -16.62 -14.45
N VAL A 207 -1.85 -16.01 -13.63
CA VAL A 207 -1.74 -15.94 -12.17
C VAL A 207 -2.74 -16.91 -11.56
N PRO A 208 -2.30 -17.99 -10.90
CA PRO A 208 -3.21 -18.94 -10.27
C PRO A 208 -3.99 -18.32 -9.11
N LYS A 209 -5.32 -18.43 -9.12
CA LYS A 209 -6.19 -17.90 -8.06
C LYS A 209 -5.85 -18.44 -6.66
N LYS A 210 -5.25 -19.62 -6.61
CA LYS A 210 -4.89 -20.31 -5.36
C LYS A 210 -3.85 -19.57 -4.50
N ILE A 211 -3.06 -18.69 -5.10
CA ILE A 211 -2.06 -17.91 -4.36
C ILE A 211 -2.62 -16.62 -3.75
N LEU A 212 -3.86 -16.25 -4.09
CA LEU A 212 -4.45 -14.97 -3.71
C LEU A 212 -5.06 -15.03 -2.31
N PRO A 213 -4.97 -13.95 -1.52
CA PRO A 213 -5.60 -13.88 -0.19
C PRO A 213 -7.12 -13.79 -0.29
N SER A 214 -7.81 -14.18 0.78
CA SER A 214 -9.21 -13.83 0.94
C SER A 214 -9.35 -12.35 1.26
N VAL A 215 -10.36 -11.71 0.65
CA VAL A 215 -10.59 -10.27 0.79
C VAL A 215 -11.65 -10.01 1.85
N LYS A 216 -11.35 -9.07 2.75
CA LYS A 216 -12.20 -8.64 3.86
C LYS A 216 -12.62 -7.18 3.70
N GLU A 217 -13.59 -6.73 4.46
CA GLU A 217 -13.89 -5.31 4.63
C GLU A 217 -12.77 -4.60 5.41
N CYS A 218 -12.75 -3.25 5.41
CA CYS A 218 -11.70 -2.51 6.13
C CYS A 218 -11.77 -2.69 7.66
N ALA A 219 -12.98 -2.89 8.19
CA ALA A 219 -13.24 -3.23 9.59
C ALA A 219 -13.83 -4.63 9.65
N ASP A 220 -13.00 -5.63 9.94
CA ASP A 220 -13.39 -7.05 9.93
C ASP A 220 -12.42 -7.83 10.85
N ASP A 221 -12.64 -9.12 10.99
CA ASP A 221 -11.72 -10.02 11.70
C ASP A 221 -10.61 -10.49 10.74
N PHE A 222 -9.39 -10.02 10.98
CA PHE A 222 -8.17 -10.44 10.28
C PHE A 222 -7.37 -11.48 11.07
N GLY A 223 -7.89 -11.94 12.19
CA GLY A 223 -7.24 -12.85 13.12
C GLY A 223 -6.54 -12.13 14.28
N GLU A 224 -5.85 -12.91 15.09
CA GLU A 224 -5.16 -12.41 16.29
C GLU A 224 -3.65 -12.53 16.13
N ILE A 225 -2.93 -11.51 16.58
CA ILE A 225 -1.47 -11.59 16.71
C ILE A 225 -1.13 -12.73 17.68
N ASP A 226 -0.16 -13.54 17.28
CA ASP A 226 0.30 -14.66 18.12
C ASP A 226 0.89 -14.15 19.45
N SER A 227 0.49 -14.78 20.56
CA SER A 227 0.92 -14.39 21.90
C SER A 227 2.43 -14.36 22.09
N ASP A 228 3.18 -15.18 21.35
CA ASP A 228 4.63 -15.24 21.43
C ASP A 228 5.32 -13.96 20.92
N ILE A 229 4.61 -13.14 20.16
CA ILE A 229 5.15 -11.90 19.59
C ILE A 229 5.14 -10.77 20.63
N PHE A 230 4.01 -10.55 21.31
CA PHE A 230 3.83 -9.42 22.24
C PHE A 230 3.39 -9.83 23.65
N GLY A 231 3.33 -11.13 23.95
CA GLY A 231 3.02 -11.65 25.28
C GLY A 231 1.52 -11.86 25.55
N SER A 232 0.64 -11.45 24.65
CA SER A 232 -0.81 -11.75 24.66
C SER A 232 -1.35 -11.72 23.23
N PRO A 233 -2.43 -12.48 22.95
CA PRO A 233 -3.12 -12.34 21.67
C PRO A 233 -3.78 -10.96 21.61
N ILE A 234 -3.70 -10.31 20.44
CA ILE A 234 -4.32 -9.02 20.19
C ILE A 234 -5.05 -9.10 18.84
N PRO A 235 -6.37 -8.83 18.76
CA PRO A 235 -7.10 -8.92 17.52
C PRO A 235 -6.68 -7.83 16.52
N ILE A 236 -6.62 -8.18 15.24
CA ILE A 236 -6.46 -7.26 14.12
C ILE A 236 -7.84 -7.03 13.53
N ASN A 237 -8.42 -5.84 13.75
CA ASN A 237 -9.79 -5.54 13.33
C ASN A 237 -9.90 -4.41 12.30
N GLY A 238 -8.78 -3.80 11.92
CA GLY A 238 -8.79 -2.75 10.91
C GLY A 238 -7.62 -2.87 9.96
N VAL A 239 -7.89 -2.87 8.65
CA VAL A 239 -6.86 -2.86 7.61
C VAL A 239 -7.30 -1.95 6.48
N ALA A 240 -6.41 -1.08 6.03
CA ALA A 240 -6.65 -0.24 4.86
C ALA A 240 -5.33 0.24 4.25
N GLY A 241 -5.29 0.43 2.94
CA GLY A 241 -4.17 1.10 2.28
C GLY A 241 -3.96 2.51 2.83
N ASP A 242 -2.71 3.02 2.80
CA ASP A 242 -2.31 4.28 3.45
C ASP A 242 -3.16 5.50 3.05
N GLN A 243 -3.48 5.62 1.76
CA GLN A 243 -4.27 6.73 1.25
C GLN A 243 -5.75 6.61 1.64
N GLN A 244 -6.27 5.41 1.73
CA GLN A 244 -7.62 5.09 2.18
C GLN A 244 -7.75 5.30 3.69
N ALA A 245 -6.81 4.80 4.48
CA ALA A 245 -6.75 5.07 5.92
C ALA A 245 -6.71 6.57 6.21
N ALA A 246 -5.91 7.33 5.46
CA ALA A 246 -5.87 8.78 5.57
C ALA A 246 -7.20 9.46 5.16
N THR A 247 -7.95 8.90 4.20
CA THR A 247 -9.27 9.41 3.81
C THR A 247 -10.27 9.25 4.97
N ILE A 248 -10.25 8.10 5.65
CA ILE A 248 -11.05 7.84 6.85
C ILE A 248 -10.59 8.77 7.99
N GLY A 249 -9.27 8.85 8.24
CA GLY A 249 -8.70 9.68 9.31
C GLY A 249 -8.96 11.18 9.16
N GLN A 250 -9.18 11.66 7.93
CA GLN A 250 -9.60 13.04 7.63
C GLN A 250 -11.12 13.20 7.57
N ALA A 251 -11.87 12.18 7.99
CA ALA A 251 -13.34 12.17 8.00
C ALA A 251 -13.98 12.50 6.64
N CYS A 252 -13.36 12.09 5.53
CA CYS A 252 -13.89 12.31 4.18
C CYS A 252 -15.00 11.30 3.85
N PHE A 253 -16.08 11.28 4.62
CA PHE A 253 -17.17 10.30 4.50
C PHE A 253 -18.28 10.73 3.55
N GLN A 254 -18.39 12.01 3.21
CA GLN A 254 -19.45 12.49 2.35
C GLN A 254 -18.99 12.58 0.89
N LYS A 255 -19.89 12.24 -0.04
CA LYS A 255 -19.67 12.43 -1.47
C LYS A 255 -19.27 13.86 -1.80
N GLY A 256 -18.21 14.02 -2.57
CA GLY A 256 -17.63 15.31 -2.94
C GLY A 256 -16.52 15.81 -2.01
N MET A 257 -16.30 15.20 -0.86
CA MET A 257 -15.16 15.53 -0.02
C MET A 257 -13.86 15.04 -0.64
N ILE A 258 -12.80 15.82 -0.50
CA ILE A 258 -11.47 15.53 -1.03
C ILE A 258 -10.48 15.49 0.13
N LYS A 259 -9.70 14.42 0.17
CA LYS A 259 -8.49 14.32 1.00
C LYS A 259 -7.29 14.50 0.09
N SER A 260 -6.33 15.31 0.49
CA SER A 260 -5.06 15.48 -0.23
C SER A 260 -3.88 15.27 0.71
N THR A 261 -2.93 14.44 0.28
CA THR A 261 -1.67 14.21 1.00
C THR A 261 -0.55 14.89 0.21
N TYR A 262 0.26 15.67 0.90
CA TYR A 262 1.47 16.29 0.38
C TYR A 262 2.67 15.72 1.14
N GLY A 263 3.35 14.74 0.55
CA GLY A 263 4.55 14.11 1.08
C GLY A 263 5.63 14.02 0.01
N THR A 264 6.36 12.91 -0.06
CA THR A 264 7.31 12.60 -1.13
C THR A 264 6.64 12.69 -2.50
N GLY A 265 5.43 12.10 -2.61
CA GLY A 265 4.46 12.32 -3.67
C GLY A 265 3.22 13.05 -3.16
N CYS A 266 2.31 13.44 -4.06
CA CYS A 266 1.01 13.99 -3.74
C CYS A 266 -0.09 13.03 -4.22
N PHE A 267 -1.09 12.80 -3.36
CA PHE A 267 -2.21 11.92 -3.64
C PHE A 267 -3.51 12.58 -3.21
N ALA A 268 -4.40 12.82 -4.16
CA ALA A 268 -5.71 13.37 -3.89
C ALA A 268 -6.78 12.30 -4.12
N LEU A 269 -7.65 12.07 -3.14
CA LEU A 269 -8.80 11.17 -3.24
C LEU A 269 -10.09 11.97 -3.10
N LEU A 270 -10.93 11.93 -4.13
CA LEU A 270 -12.27 12.49 -4.15
C LEU A 270 -13.28 11.37 -3.86
N ASN A 271 -14.00 11.46 -2.76
CA ASN A 271 -15.09 10.55 -2.43
C ASN A 271 -16.25 10.68 -3.44
N THR A 272 -16.59 9.60 -4.14
CA THR A 272 -17.68 9.54 -5.13
C THR A 272 -18.94 8.85 -4.57
N GLY A 273 -18.96 8.49 -3.28
CA GLY A 273 -20.04 7.74 -2.66
C GLY A 273 -20.08 6.29 -3.17
N ASP A 274 -21.27 5.77 -3.35
CA ASP A 274 -21.54 4.41 -3.86
C ASP A 274 -21.37 4.29 -5.40
N GLN A 275 -20.95 5.36 -6.07
CA GLN A 275 -20.86 5.39 -7.52
C GLN A 275 -19.43 5.10 -8.00
N PHE A 276 -19.29 4.00 -8.72
CA PHE A 276 -18.10 3.73 -9.51
C PHE A 276 -18.06 4.66 -10.73
N VAL A 277 -17.09 5.56 -10.80
CA VAL A 277 -16.93 6.56 -11.84
C VAL A 277 -15.64 6.34 -12.60
N ILE A 278 -15.71 6.13 -13.92
CA ILE A 278 -14.53 6.10 -14.77
C ILE A 278 -14.21 7.52 -15.25
N SER A 279 -13.00 7.98 -14.91
CA SER A 279 -12.52 9.29 -15.32
C SER A 279 -12.19 9.34 -16.81
N LYS A 280 -12.62 10.42 -17.49
CA LYS A 280 -12.21 10.73 -18.87
C LYS A 280 -10.80 11.37 -18.93
N ASN A 281 -10.24 11.76 -17.79
CA ASN A 281 -8.97 12.48 -17.66
C ASN A 281 -7.88 11.64 -16.99
N LYS A 282 -7.94 10.31 -17.13
CA LYS A 282 -6.93 9.36 -16.60
C LYS A 282 -6.76 9.35 -15.07
N LEU A 283 -7.72 9.90 -14.30
CA LEU A 283 -7.76 9.62 -12.87
C LEU A 283 -8.12 8.15 -12.64
N LEU A 284 -7.61 7.60 -11.56
CA LEU A 284 -7.89 6.23 -11.18
C LEU A 284 -9.21 6.17 -10.41
N SER A 285 -9.98 5.10 -10.60
CA SER A 285 -11.09 4.77 -9.73
C SER A 285 -10.65 3.68 -8.76
N THR A 286 -11.00 3.82 -7.49
CA THR A 286 -10.57 2.90 -6.43
C THR A 286 -11.69 2.77 -5.39
N ILE A 287 -11.58 1.78 -4.53
CA ILE A 287 -12.43 1.68 -3.35
C ILE A 287 -11.80 2.55 -2.25
N ALA A 288 -12.57 3.51 -1.72
CA ALA A 288 -12.15 4.34 -0.60
C ALA A 288 -12.21 3.56 0.72
N TYR A 289 -13.30 2.83 0.93
CA TYR A 289 -13.49 1.91 2.05
C TYR A 289 -14.73 1.03 1.81
N LYS A 290 -14.82 -0.07 2.55
CA LYS A 290 -16.06 -0.84 2.76
C LYS A 290 -16.14 -1.19 4.24
N ILE A 291 -17.24 -0.80 4.90
CA ILE A 291 -17.48 -0.98 6.33
C ILE A 291 -18.96 -1.29 6.52
N ASP A 292 -19.28 -2.32 7.29
CA ASP A 292 -20.65 -2.78 7.57
C ASP A 292 -21.49 -2.96 6.30
N GLY A 293 -20.91 -3.56 5.26
CA GLY A 293 -21.54 -3.77 3.96
C GLY A 293 -21.62 -2.53 3.07
N ASN A 294 -21.37 -1.32 3.59
CA ASN A 294 -21.45 -0.08 2.86
C ASN A 294 -20.14 0.20 2.11
N ILE A 295 -20.19 0.25 0.79
CA ILE A 295 -19.04 0.55 -0.06
C ILE A 295 -19.01 2.03 -0.43
N CYS A 296 -17.80 2.58 -0.43
CA CYS A 296 -17.51 3.92 -0.93
C CYS A 296 -16.39 3.85 -1.96
N TYR A 297 -16.61 4.48 -3.12
CA TYR A 297 -15.61 4.64 -4.17
C TYR A 297 -14.94 6.01 -4.10
N ALA A 298 -13.77 6.13 -4.73
CA ALA A 298 -13.09 7.39 -4.92
C ALA A 298 -12.45 7.50 -6.30
N LEU A 299 -12.29 8.74 -6.78
CA LEU A 299 -11.35 9.09 -7.83
C LEU A 299 -10.01 9.49 -7.21
N GLU A 300 -8.92 8.93 -7.70
CA GLU A 300 -7.56 9.23 -7.24
C GLU A 300 -6.73 9.88 -8.33
N GLY A 301 -6.10 11.01 -7.99
CA GLY A 301 -5.03 11.64 -8.73
C GLY A 301 -3.72 11.45 -7.99
N SER A 302 -2.68 10.99 -8.69
CA SER A 302 -1.37 10.69 -8.11
C SER A 302 -0.28 11.48 -8.81
N ILE A 303 0.57 12.16 -8.04
CA ILE A 303 1.79 12.81 -8.48
C ILE A 303 2.94 12.17 -7.70
N PHE A 304 3.75 11.36 -8.37
CA PHE A 304 4.75 10.52 -7.70
C PHE A 304 5.91 11.32 -7.10
N ILE A 305 6.23 12.47 -7.68
CA ILE A 305 7.33 13.33 -7.27
C ILE A 305 6.78 14.71 -6.88
N ALA A 306 6.73 15.00 -5.59
CA ALA A 306 6.29 16.27 -5.04
C ALA A 306 7.31 16.81 -4.02
N GLY A 307 7.23 16.53 -2.74
CA GLY A 307 8.22 16.90 -1.75
C GLY A 307 9.63 16.36 -2.05
N ALA A 308 9.72 15.27 -2.81
CA ALA A 308 10.99 14.74 -3.30
C ALA A 308 11.75 15.74 -4.19
N VAL A 309 11.08 16.64 -4.91
CA VAL A 309 11.72 17.74 -5.64
C VAL A 309 12.46 18.66 -4.69
N VAL A 310 11.83 19.01 -3.58
CA VAL A 310 12.43 19.90 -2.59
C VAL A 310 13.68 19.27 -1.98
N GLN A 311 13.63 17.97 -1.69
CA GLN A 311 14.80 17.22 -1.24
C GLN A 311 15.90 17.20 -2.32
N TRP A 312 15.54 16.97 -3.57
CA TRP A 312 16.49 17.00 -4.69
C TRP A 312 17.14 18.39 -4.88
N LEU A 313 16.36 19.48 -4.75
CA LEU A 313 16.89 20.84 -4.79
C LEU A 313 17.93 21.08 -3.68
N ARG A 314 17.73 20.49 -2.49
CA ARG A 314 18.62 20.59 -1.35
C ARG A 314 19.83 19.67 -1.49
N ASP A 315 19.60 18.36 -1.70
CA ASP A 315 20.62 17.32 -1.50
C ASP A 315 21.43 17.02 -2.77
N SER A 316 20.85 17.25 -3.97
CA SER A 316 21.48 16.89 -5.24
C SER A 316 22.06 18.09 -5.97
N ILE A 317 21.32 19.19 -6.07
CA ILE A 317 21.79 20.39 -6.78
C ILE A 317 22.17 21.54 -5.86
N ASN A 318 21.93 21.41 -4.56
CA ASN A 318 22.40 22.32 -3.50
C ASN A 318 22.05 23.81 -3.74
N ILE A 319 20.84 24.10 -4.25
CA ILE A 319 20.36 25.48 -4.46
C ILE A 319 19.54 26.01 -3.29
N ILE A 320 19.25 25.17 -2.31
CA ILE A 320 18.65 25.52 -1.01
C ILE A 320 19.36 24.73 0.09
N ASP A 321 19.44 25.30 1.29
CA ASP A 321 20.01 24.63 2.46
C ASP A 321 18.98 23.85 3.27
N LYS A 322 17.74 24.33 3.29
CA LYS A 322 16.62 23.74 4.05
C LYS A 322 15.34 23.75 3.25
N ALA A 323 14.52 22.71 3.46
CA ALA A 323 13.26 22.53 2.74
C ALA A 323 12.25 23.66 3.02
N ASP A 324 12.23 24.23 4.21
CA ASP A 324 11.35 25.31 4.63
C ASP A 324 11.63 26.64 3.90
N GLN A 325 12.80 26.83 3.32
CA GLN A 325 13.16 28.04 2.56
C GLN A 325 12.42 28.17 1.22
N VAL A 326 11.91 27.04 0.66
CA VAL A 326 11.35 27.02 -0.70
C VAL A 326 10.15 27.96 -0.85
N GLY A 327 9.26 27.99 0.14
CA GLY A 327 8.07 28.84 0.12
C GLY A 327 8.43 30.31 0.04
N ASP A 328 9.33 30.76 0.92
CA ASP A 328 9.77 32.15 0.97
C ASP A 328 10.57 32.59 -0.28
N LEU A 329 11.40 31.69 -0.82
CA LEU A 329 12.14 31.94 -2.05
C LEU A 329 11.22 32.07 -3.25
N ALA A 330 10.22 31.17 -3.34
CA ALA A 330 9.23 31.21 -4.41
C ALA A 330 8.40 32.50 -4.38
N LEU A 331 7.99 32.96 -3.20
CA LEU A 331 7.25 34.22 -3.04
C LEU A 331 8.08 35.46 -3.43
N LYS A 332 9.40 35.42 -3.26
CA LYS A 332 10.32 36.50 -3.61
C LYS A 332 10.75 36.49 -5.09
N ALA A 333 10.51 35.41 -5.80
CA ALA A 333 10.89 35.28 -7.20
C ALA A 333 10.15 36.29 -8.08
N LYS A 334 10.92 37.11 -8.83
CA LYS A 334 10.37 38.16 -9.72
C LYS A 334 9.98 37.57 -11.08
N ASP A 335 10.71 36.57 -11.56
CA ASP A 335 10.45 35.86 -12.82
C ASP A 335 9.81 34.51 -12.52
N GLN A 336 8.64 34.26 -13.08
CA GLN A 336 7.88 33.04 -12.94
C GLN A 336 7.71 32.28 -14.26
N ASN A 337 8.57 32.52 -15.25
CA ASN A 337 8.51 31.93 -16.58
C ASN A 337 9.28 30.59 -16.68
N ILE A 338 9.71 30.01 -15.54
CA ILE A 338 10.39 28.71 -15.49
C ILE A 338 9.34 27.64 -15.13
N TYR A 339 9.19 26.67 -16.03
CA TYR A 339 8.33 25.51 -15.82
C TYR A 339 9.21 24.29 -15.54
N PHE A 340 8.97 23.62 -14.42
CA PHE A 340 9.67 22.43 -14.04
C PHE A 340 8.71 21.25 -13.90
N VAL A 341 8.90 20.20 -14.69
CA VAL A 341 8.14 18.96 -14.63
C VAL A 341 8.97 17.88 -13.95
N PRO A 342 8.67 17.51 -12.69
CA PRO A 342 9.49 16.58 -11.94
C PRO A 342 9.19 15.13 -12.34
N ALA A 343 9.63 14.73 -13.52
CA ALA A 343 9.39 13.40 -14.07
C ALA A 343 10.57 12.44 -13.76
N PHE A 344 11.06 12.42 -12.53
CA PHE A 344 12.21 11.58 -12.13
C PHE A 344 11.95 10.08 -12.24
N THR A 345 10.70 9.65 -12.32
CA THR A 345 10.30 8.26 -12.53
C THR A 345 9.90 7.97 -13.98
N GLY A 346 10.08 8.94 -14.90
CA GLY A 346 9.68 8.90 -16.31
C GLY A 346 8.36 9.64 -16.59
N LEU A 347 8.14 9.95 -17.85
CA LEU A 347 6.92 10.57 -18.40
C LEU A 347 6.05 9.51 -19.06
#